data_2c2f4d4128af5053c388db36d48cc09f
#
_entry.id   2c2f4d4128af5053c388db36d48cc09f
#
_cell.length_a   1.000
_cell.length_b   1.000
_cell.length_c   1.000
_cell.angle_alpha   90.00
_cell.angle_beta   90.00
_cell.angle_gamma   90.00
#
_symmetry.space_group_name_H-M   'P 1'
#
loop_
_entity.id
_entity.type
_entity.pdbx_description
1 polymer ?
#
loop_
_entity_poly.entity_id
_entity_poly.type
_entity_poly.pdbx_seq_one_letter_code
_entity_poly.pdbx_strand_id
1 'polypeptide(L)'
;MADENGGIFMPKKYNTIIIGGGTAGLTAAIYTARQNKSVAVFENGIFGGQIADSPRIENYPGFCEISGDEFSDRLLKQALKLGAELIKKRAAAIKLEGKDKYVISADGEKTQCDKIIIAVGTRPRPLYLENERELLGRGISYCAVCDGAFFKSKTVAAVGGGSSALQSAKLLAELCKKVYVIHRRNEFRGEQRLCEELKSFHNIEFLLNSEIKKINGKTRLESVLVKNNLSGEETVLQLDGLFVAIGKEPQNEIFAEVTELDENGYIKADESCKTSTDGIYAAADCRTKAFRQLTTAAADGTVAALSP
;
A
#
# COMPACT_ATOMS: atom_id res chain seq x y z
N MET A 1 -22.20 27.51 10.09
CA MET A 1 -23.12 28.11 9.10
C MET A 1 -24.50 27.57 9.42
N ALA A 2 -25.49 28.40 9.57
CA ALA A 2 -26.87 27.96 9.75
C ALA A 2 -27.45 27.59 8.36
N ASP A 3 -28.29 26.55 8.34
CA ASP A 3 -29.06 26.24 7.13
C ASP A 3 -30.16 27.33 6.90
N GLU A 4 -30.81 27.30 5.74
CA GLU A 4 -31.85 28.25 5.40
C GLU A 4 -33.07 28.25 6.34
N ASN A 5 -33.12 27.27 7.29
CA ASN A 5 -34.15 27.11 8.32
C ASN A 5 -33.65 27.44 9.74
N GLY A 6 -32.42 28.00 9.91
CA GLY A 6 -31.90 28.43 11.20
C GLY A 6 -31.42 27.25 12.11
N GLY A 7 -31.28 26.05 11.56
CA GLY A 7 -30.76 24.88 12.30
C GLY A 7 -29.25 25.01 12.52
N ILE A 8 -28.80 24.79 13.75
CA ILE A 8 -27.38 24.64 14.05
C ILE A 8 -26.92 23.33 13.41
N PHE A 9 -26.08 23.41 12.39
CA PHE A 9 -25.48 22.24 11.73
C PHE A 9 -24.56 21.56 12.75
N MET A 10 -25.10 20.59 13.50
CA MET A 10 -24.25 19.77 14.38
C MET A 10 -23.39 18.86 13.47
N PRO A 11 -22.05 18.90 13.58
CA PRO A 11 -21.22 18.03 12.80
C PRO A 11 -21.58 16.57 13.09
N LYS A 12 -21.69 15.75 12.05
CA LYS A 12 -21.97 14.32 12.17
C LYS A 12 -20.94 13.69 13.09
N LYS A 13 -21.38 13.01 14.15
CA LYS A 13 -20.52 12.35 15.12
C LYS A 13 -20.60 10.83 14.95
N TYR A 14 -19.43 10.18 14.96
CA TYR A 14 -19.31 8.72 14.96
C TYR A 14 -18.65 8.22 16.25
N ASN A 15 -18.95 6.98 16.65
CA ASN A 15 -18.16 6.34 17.70
C ASN A 15 -16.72 6.08 17.20
N THR A 16 -16.57 5.69 15.94
CA THR A 16 -15.25 5.42 15.38
C THR A 16 -15.16 5.95 13.95
N ILE A 17 -14.06 6.65 13.66
CA ILE A 17 -13.64 6.94 12.28
C ILE A 17 -12.41 6.10 11.96
N ILE A 18 -12.44 5.44 10.80
CA ILE A 18 -11.34 4.65 10.27
C ILE A 18 -10.78 5.38 9.05
N ILE A 19 -9.46 5.57 9.00
CA ILE A 19 -8.76 6.20 7.89
C ILE A 19 -8.03 5.12 7.11
N GLY A 20 -8.51 4.82 5.91
CA GLY A 20 -8.03 3.74 5.04
C GLY A 20 -9.03 2.59 4.94
N GLY A 21 -9.49 2.31 3.73
CA GLY A 21 -10.48 1.30 3.38
C GLY A 21 -9.89 -0.03 2.89
N GLY A 22 -8.63 -0.35 3.28
CA GLY A 22 -8.01 -1.64 3.01
C GLY A 22 -8.51 -2.74 3.95
N THR A 23 -7.88 -3.92 3.89
CA THR A 23 -8.25 -5.10 4.70
C THR A 23 -8.38 -4.79 6.18
N ALA A 24 -7.42 -4.08 6.78
CA ALA A 24 -7.49 -3.74 8.20
C ALA A 24 -8.63 -2.76 8.51
N GLY A 25 -8.79 -1.73 7.68
CA GLY A 25 -9.87 -0.75 7.89
C GLY A 25 -11.26 -1.34 7.74
N LEU A 26 -11.50 -2.14 6.70
CA LEU A 26 -12.79 -2.83 6.53
C LEU A 26 -13.04 -3.85 7.64
N THR A 27 -12.01 -4.58 8.10
CA THR A 27 -12.14 -5.47 9.25
C THR A 27 -12.48 -4.69 10.53
N ALA A 28 -11.80 -3.57 10.77
CA ALA A 28 -12.12 -2.71 11.91
C ALA A 28 -13.56 -2.18 11.85
N ALA A 29 -14.04 -1.80 10.67
CA ALA A 29 -15.42 -1.37 10.45
C ALA A 29 -16.43 -2.48 10.79
N ILE A 30 -16.18 -3.71 10.33
CA ILE A 30 -17.00 -4.89 10.63
C ILE A 30 -17.10 -5.09 12.15
N TYR A 31 -15.97 -5.10 12.87
CA TYR A 31 -15.96 -5.34 14.30
C TYR A 31 -16.57 -4.18 15.12
N THR A 32 -16.37 -2.94 14.70
CA THR A 32 -17.00 -1.77 15.32
C THR A 32 -18.52 -1.80 15.15
N ALA A 33 -19.02 -2.05 13.94
CA ALA A 33 -20.44 -2.15 13.65
C ALA A 33 -21.11 -3.31 14.42
N ARG A 34 -20.42 -4.45 14.58
CA ARG A 34 -20.91 -5.57 15.40
C ARG A 34 -21.07 -5.25 16.89
N GLN A 35 -20.41 -4.19 17.38
CA GLN A 35 -20.62 -3.65 18.74
C GLN A 35 -21.79 -2.66 18.81
N ASN A 36 -22.60 -2.52 17.75
CA ASN A 36 -23.65 -1.50 17.60
C ASN A 36 -23.12 -0.06 17.74
N LYS A 37 -21.86 0.18 17.35
CA LYS A 37 -21.25 1.50 17.33
C LYS A 37 -21.27 2.07 15.92
N SER A 38 -21.59 3.36 15.80
CA SER A 38 -21.52 4.06 14.50
C SER A 38 -20.08 4.16 14.01
N VAL A 39 -19.85 3.82 12.74
CA VAL A 39 -18.52 3.80 12.13
C VAL A 39 -18.52 4.38 10.72
N ALA A 40 -17.54 5.24 10.44
CA ALA A 40 -17.26 5.74 9.10
C ALA A 40 -15.85 5.32 8.66
N VAL A 41 -15.71 4.93 7.40
CA VAL A 41 -14.43 4.59 6.77
C VAL A 41 -14.12 5.64 5.69
N PHE A 42 -13.06 6.40 5.91
CA PHE A 42 -12.53 7.36 4.94
C PHE A 42 -11.54 6.66 4.00
N GLU A 43 -11.79 6.73 2.70
CA GLU A 43 -10.90 6.18 1.67
C GLU A 43 -10.81 7.15 0.49
N ASN A 44 -9.58 7.44 0.05
CA ASN A 44 -9.33 8.32 -1.09
C ASN A 44 -9.36 7.59 -2.44
N GLY A 45 -8.96 6.33 -2.43
CA GLY A 45 -8.83 5.48 -3.62
C GLY A 45 -9.97 4.48 -3.76
N ILE A 46 -9.61 3.22 -3.98
CA ILE A 46 -10.53 2.09 -4.10
C ILE A 46 -10.62 1.39 -2.75
N PHE A 47 -11.83 1.08 -2.30
CA PHE A 47 -12.03 0.22 -1.14
C PHE A 47 -11.50 -1.18 -1.41
N GLY A 48 -10.81 -1.77 -0.43
CA GLY A 48 -10.06 -3.01 -0.56
C GLY A 48 -8.55 -2.79 -0.38
N GLY A 49 -8.05 -1.62 -0.79
CA GLY A 49 -6.64 -1.26 -0.73
C GLY A 49 -5.78 -2.10 -1.66
N GLN A 50 -4.48 -2.21 -1.39
CA GLN A 50 -3.50 -2.86 -2.27
C GLN A 50 -3.79 -4.33 -2.61
N ILE A 51 -4.55 -5.05 -1.76
CA ILE A 51 -4.84 -6.46 -2.03
C ILE A 51 -5.79 -6.64 -3.21
N ALA A 52 -6.61 -5.64 -3.53
CA ALA A 52 -7.53 -5.70 -4.67
C ALA A 52 -6.78 -5.93 -5.99
N ASP A 53 -5.54 -5.45 -6.11
CA ASP A 53 -4.71 -5.63 -7.29
C ASP A 53 -4.05 -7.02 -7.39
N SER A 54 -4.21 -7.89 -6.37
CA SER A 54 -3.63 -9.23 -6.40
C SER A 54 -4.49 -10.19 -7.23
N PRO A 55 -3.96 -10.82 -8.28
CA PRO A 55 -4.74 -11.77 -9.07
C PRO A 55 -5.07 -13.02 -8.29
N ARG A 56 -4.24 -13.37 -7.29
CA ARG A 56 -4.32 -14.64 -6.58
C ARG A 56 -3.78 -14.51 -5.16
N ILE A 57 -4.60 -14.98 -4.21
CA ILE A 57 -4.29 -15.08 -2.78
C ILE A 57 -4.45 -16.55 -2.39
N GLU A 58 -3.36 -17.19 -1.93
CA GLU A 58 -3.33 -18.59 -1.51
C GLU A 58 -2.93 -18.74 -0.02
N ASN A 59 -2.59 -17.64 0.63
CA ASN A 59 -2.06 -17.60 1.99
C ASN A 59 -2.99 -16.94 3.01
N TYR A 60 -4.27 -16.82 2.68
CA TYR A 60 -5.30 -16.39 3.63
C TYR A 60 -6.11 -17.60 4.10
N PRO A 61 -6.05 -17.97 5.41
CA PRO A 61 -6.78 -19.12 5.94
C PRO A 61 -8.28 -19.03 5.65
N GLY A 62 -8.87 -20.12 5.16
CA GLY A 62 -10.27 -20.20 4.76
C GLY A 62 -10.51 -20.16 3.26
N PHE A 63 -9.48 -19.82 2.46
CA PHE A 63 -9.52 -19.90 1.01
C PHE A 63 -8.33 -20.72 0.49
N CYS A 64 -8.58 -21.74 -0.32
CA CYS A 64 -7.50 -22.41 -1.06
C CYS A 64 -6.90 -21.45 -2.07
N GLU A 65 -7.78 -20.65 -2.71
CA GLU A 65 -7.44 -19.61 -3.68
C GLU A 65 -8.60 -18.62 -3.76
N ILE A 66 -8.30 -17.34 -3.87
CA ILE A 66 -9.26 -16.25 -4.13
C ILE A 66 -8.52 -15.09 -4.80
N SER A 67 -9.19 -14.34 -5.69
CA SER A 67 -8.62 -13.09 -6.20
C SER A 67 -8.69 -11.97 -5.16
N GLY A 68 -7.78 -11.00 -5.24
CA GLY A 68 -7.77 -9.84 -4.34
C GLY A 68 -9.00 -8.96 -4.50
N ASP A 69 -9.49 -8.82 -5.73
CA ASP A 69 -10.72 -8.09 -6.03
C ASP A 69 -11.94 -8.75 -5.36
N GLU A 70 -12.13 -10.06 -5.54
CA GLU A 70 -13.21 -10.80 -4.90
C GLU A 70 -13.10 -10.77 -3.37
N PHE A 71 -11.90 -10.92 -2.83
CA PHE A 71 -11.66 -10.83 -1.38
C PHE A 71 -12.06 -9.45 -0.82
N SER A 72 -11.64 -8.40 -1.51
CA SER A 72 -11.93 -7.02 -1.14
C SER A 72 -13.42 -6.69 -1.22
N ASP A 73 -14.09 -7.15 -2.28
CA ASP A 73 -15.53 -6.99 -2.49
C ASP A 73 -16.35 -7.69 -1.40
N ARG A 74 -15.95 -8.89 -0.99
CA ARG A 74 -16.59 -9.62 0.11
C ARG A 74 -16.46 -8.87 1.45
N LEU A 75 -15.29 -8.33 1.78
CA LEU A 75 -15.09 -7.52 2.98
C LEU A 75 -15.92 -6.24 2.95
N LEU A 76 -15.93 -5.54 1.81
CA LEU A 76 -16.70 -4.31 1.61
C LEU A 76 -18.20 -4.57 1.80
N LYS A 77 -18.74 -5.58 1.15
CA LYS A 77 -20.15 -5.99 1.29
C LYS A 77 -20.50 -6.35 2.74
N GLN A 78 -19.60 -7.02 3.44
CA GLN A 78 -19.81 -7.38 4.85
C GLN A 78 -19.87 -6.13 5.73
N ALA A 79 -18.96 -5.16 5.56
CA ALA A 79 -18.95 -3.91 6.31
C ALA A 79 -20.22 -3.09 6.07
N LEU A 80 -20.62 -2.93 4.81
CA LEU A 80 -21.85 -2.24 4.42
C LEU A 80 -23.11 -2.89 5.01
N LYS A 81 -23.21 -4.22 4.93
CA LYS A 81 -24.36 -4.98 5.49
C LYS A 81 -24.51 -4.78 7.00
N LEU A 82 -23.42 -4.52 7.71
CA LEU A 82 -23.42 -4.25 9.14
C LEU A 82 -23.64 -2.77 9.49
N GLY A 83 -23.82 -1.90 8.49
CA GLY A 83 -24.15 -0.50 8.69
C GLY A 83 -22.92 0.43 8.76
N ALA A 84 -21.73 -0.01 8.32
CA ALA A 84 -20.61 0.88 8.19
C ALA A 84 -20.86 1.91 7.07
N GLU A 85 -20.54 3.18 7.32
CA GLU A 85 -20.63 4.23 6.34
C GLU A 85 -19.29 4.38 5.61
N LEU A 86 -19.32 4.39 4.28
CA LEU A 86 -18.14 4.54 3.44
C LEU A 86 -18.10 5.97 2.91
N ILE A 87 -17.02 6.68 3.22
CA ILE A 87 -16.82 8.08 2.83
C ILE A 87 -15.63 8.14 1.86
N LYS A 88 -15.93 8.38 0.59
CA LYS A 88 -14.91 8.52 -0.46
C LYS A 88 -14.27 9.91 -0.39
N LYS A 89 -13.49 10.15 0.67
CA LYS A 89 -12.77 11.40 0.90
C LYS A 89 -11.38 11.10 1.46
N ARG A 90 -10.40 11.91 1.07
CA ARG A 90 -9.07 11.88 1.65
C ARG A 90 -9.09 12.54 3.04
N ALA A 91 -8.64 11.84 4.07
CA ALA A 91 -8.30 12.47 5.34
C ALA A 91 -7.00 13.28 5.16
N ALA A 92 -7.04 14.56 5.50
CA ALA A 92 -5.92 15.48 5.40
C ALA A 92 -5.21 15.71 6.73
N ALA A 93 -5.95 15.63 7.86
CA ALA A 93 -5.40 15.81 9.20
C ALA A 93 -6.31 15.18 10.25
N ILE A 94 -5.74 14.97 11.44
CA ILE A 94 -6.48 14.71 12.67
C ILE A 94 -6.28 15.92 13.58
N LYS A 95 -7.36 16.40 14.22
CA LYS A 95 -7.30 17.46 15.21
C LYS A 95 -7.89 17.00 16.54
N LEU A 96 -7.23 17.39 17.61
CA LEU A 96 -7.67 17.14 18.99
C LEU A 96 -8.10 18.47 19.61
N GLU A 97 -9.31 18.53 20.16
CA GLU A 97 -9.87 19.70 20.86
C GLU A 97 -10.39 19.24 22.23
N GLY A 98 -9.53 19.35 23.24
CA GLY A 98 -9.79 18.77 24.56
C GLY A 98 -9.90 17.24 24.48
N LYS A 99 -11.09 16.70 24.77
CA LYS A 99 -11.37 15.25 24.65
C LYS A 99 -11.91 14.85 23.28
N ASP A 100 -12.32 15.82 22.46
CA ASP A 100 -12.93 15.58 21.16
C ASP A 100 -11.87 15.35 20.09
N LYS A 101 -12.13 14.38 19.22
CA LYS A 101 -11.30 14.01 18.09
C LYS A 101 -12.02 14.31 16.80
N TYR A 102 -11.28 14.85 15.84
CA TYR A 102 -11.82 15.21 14.53
C TYR A 102 -10.92 14.73 13.42
N VAL A 103 -11.53 14.19 12.36
CA VAL A 103 -10.87 13.95 11.09
C VAL A 103 -11.24 15.10 10.16
N ILE A 104 -10.23 15.72 9.58
CA ILE A 104 -10.39 16.80 8.58
C ILE A 104 -10.17 16.18 7.21
N SER A 105 -11.16 16.24 6.34
CA SER A 105 -11.02 15.82 4.95
C SER A 105 -10.34 16.88 4.09
N ALA A 106 -9.85 16.48 2.91
CA ALA A 106 -9.10 17.37 2.02
C ALA A 106 -9.91 18.58 1.52
N ASP A 107 -11.24 18.49 1.52
CA ASP A 107 -12.18 19.59 1.22
C ASP A 107 -12.49 20.48 2.45
N GLY A 108 -11.83 20.23 3.58
CA GLY A 108 -11.96 21.02 4.80
C GLY A 108 -13.12 20.62 5.72
N GLU A 109 -13.91 19.61 5.38
CA GLU A 109 -14.99 19.14 6.24
C GLU A 109 -14.40 18.51 7.51
N LYS A 110 -15.00 18.87 8.66
CA LYS A 110 -14.62 18.42 9.98
C LYS A 110 -15.65 17.41 10.49
N THR A 111 -15.21 16.17 10.74
CA THR A 111 -16.06 15.07 11.25
C THR A 111 -15.60 14.65 12.63
N GLN A 112 -16.51 14.65 13.61
CA GLN A 112 -16.23 14.33 15.02
C GLN A 112 -16.30 12.82 15.27
N CYS A 113 -15.46 12.31 16.19
CA CYS A 113 -15.56 10.93 16.66
C CYS A 113 -14.98 10.75 18.08
N ASP A 114 -15.30 9.61 18.70
CA ASP A 114 -14.74 9.22 19.98
C ASP A 114 -13.40 8.48 19.82
N LYS A 115 -13.26 7.69 18.75
CA LYS A 115 -12.08 6.86 18.43
C LYS A 115 -11.64 7.04 16.96
N ILE A 116 -10.34 7.02 16.73
CA ILE A 116 -9.75 7.01 15.38
C ILE A 116 -8.89 5.77 15.20
N ILE A 117 -9.04 5.08 14.06
CA ILE A 117 -8.19 3.97 13.65
C ILE A 117 -7.49 4.36 12.33
N ILE A 118 -6.17 4.50 12.36
CA ILE A 118 -5.35 4.78 11.20
C ILE A 118 -4.97 3.45 10.55
N ALA A 119 -5.46 3.19 9.34
CA ALA A 119 -5.29 1.94 8.61
C ALA A 119 -4.87 2.18 7.14
N VAL A 120 -4.06 3.22 6.92
CA VAL A 120 -3.67 3.70 5.57
C VAL A 120 -2.67 2.79 4.85
N GLY A 121 -2.10 1.80 5.54
CA GLY A 121 -1.13 0.87 4.95
C GLY A 121 0.18 1.55 4.54
N THR A 122 0.73 1.11 3.40
CA THR A 122 1.99 1.60 2.82
C THR A 122 1.82 1.83 1.32
N ARG A 123 2.79 2.48 0.69
CA ARG A 123 2.88 2.59 -0.77
C ARG A 123 4.16 1.94 -1.30
N PRO A 124 4.24 1.62 -2.58
CA PRO A 124 5.50 1.23 -3.20
C PRO A 124 6.56 2.32 -3.01
N ARG A 125 7.78 1.89 -2.68
CA ARG A 125 8.92 2.81 -2.55
C ARG A 125 9.45 3.15 -3.93
N PRO A 126 9.54 4.44 -4.31
CA PRO A 126 10.13 4.85 -5.56
C PRO A 126 11.67 4.74 -5.53
N LEU A 127 12.30 4.84 -6.70
CA LEU A 127 13.75 4.93 -6.83
C LEU A 127 14.28 6.31 -6.43
N TYR A 128 13.41 7.33 -6.37
CA TYR A 128 13.74 8.73 -6.12
C TYR A 128 14.67 9.32 -7.18
N LEU A 129 14.52 8.88 -8.43
CA LEU A 129 15.27 9.39 -9.57
C LEU A 129 14.47 10.43 -10.34
N GLU A 130 15.19 11.33 -11.00
CA GLU A 130 14.60 12.29 -11.94
C GLU A 130 13.79 11.57 -13.02
N ASN A 131 12.69 12.14 -13.46
CA ASN A 131 11.72 11.61 -14.43
C ASN A 131 10.92 10.38 -13.98
N GLU A 132 11.18 9.77 -12.83
CA GLU A 132 10.45 8.58 -12.39
C GLU A 132 8.95 8.88 -12.27
N ARG A 133 8.59 9.99 -11.63
CA ARG A 133 7.19 10.36 -11.39
C ARG A 133 6.46 10.73 -12.68
N GLU A 134 7.10 11.47 -13.57
CA GLU A 134 6.54 11.89 -14.86
C GLU A 134 6.30 10.71 -15.81
N LEU A 135 7.12 9.68 -15.70
CA LEU A 135 7.05 8.48 -16.55
C LEU A 135 6.22 7.33 -15.92
N LEU A 136 5.64 7.54 -14.74
CA LEU A 136 4.72 6.58 -14.15
C LEU A 136 3.48 6.41 -15.03
N GLY A 137 3.13 5.14 -15.36
CA GLY A 137 2.11 4.82 -16.37
C GLY A 137 2.53 5.07 -17.83
N ARG A 138 3.77 5.56 -18.04
CA ARG A 138 4.35 5.80 -19.37
C ARG A 138 5.65 5.01 -19.59
N GLY A 139 5.66 3.78 -19.09
CA GLY A 139 6.79 2.87 -19.12
C GLY A 139 7.35 2.52 -17.74
N ILE A 140 7.03 3.28 -16.68
CA ILE A 140 7.34 2.91 -15.30
C ILE A 140 6.08 2.43 -14.59
N SER A 141 6.20 1.34 -13.83
CA SER A 141 5.13 0.77 -13.03
C SER A 141 5.66 0.20 -11.70
N TYR A 142 4.79 0.19 -10.69
CA TYR A 142 5.02 -0.50 -9.42
C TYR A 142 4.24 -1.82 -9.31
N CYS A 143 3.48 -2.18 -10.36
CA CYS A 143 2.59 -3.35 -10.36
C CYS A 143 2.74 -4.14 -11.66
N ALA A 144 3.55 -5.21 -11.64
CA ALA A 144 3.70 -6.07 -12.82
C ALA A 144 2.41 -6.79 -13.20
N VAL A 145 1.58 -7.11 -12.23
CA VAL A 145 0.28 -7.77 -12.43
C VAL A 145 -0.70 -6.84 -13.17
N CYS A 146 -0.73 -5.56 -12.78
CA CYS A 146 -1.64 -4.58 -13.37
C CYS A 146 -1.23 -4.25 -14.82
N ASP A 147 0.06 -4.04 -15.03
CA ASP A 147 0.56 -3.39 -16.25
C ASP A 147 1.38 -4.32 -17.15
N GLY A 148 1.79 -5.51 -16.67
CA GLY A 148 2.70 -6.41 -17.41
C GLY A 148 2.18 -6.81 -18.78
N ALA A 149 0.87 -6.97 -18.93
CA ALA A 149 0.25 -7.33 -20.21
C ALA A 149 0.49 -6.29 -21.34
N PHE A 150 0.63 -5.00 -21.00
CA PHE A 150 0.94 -3.93 -21.97
C PHE A 150 2.37 -4.03 -22.55
N PHE A 151 3.21 -4.85 -21.90
CA PHE A 151 4.61 -5.05 -22.29
C PHE A 151 4.85 -6.42 -22.94
N LYS A 152 3.81 -7.09 -23.41
CA LYS A 152 3.92 -8.36 -24.13
C LYS A 152 4.89 -8.23 -25.31
N SER A 153 5.85 -9.18 -25.42
CA SER A 153 6.89 -9.23 -26.44
C SER A 153 7.85 -8.04 -26.46
N LYS A 154 7.91 -7.24 -25.39
CA LYS A 154 8.81 -6.09 -25.22
C LYS A 154 10.00 -6.43 -24.31
N THR A 155 10.94 -5.50 -24.21
CA THR A 155 12.09 -5.58 -23.30
C THR A 155 11.84 -4.76 -22.06
N VAL A 156 11.89 -5.39 -20.89
CA VAL A 156 11.58 -4.74 -19.62
C VAL A 156 12.63 -4.99 -18.55
N ALA A 157 12.62 -4.21 -17.48
CA ALA A 157 13.40 -4.48 -16.28
C ALA A 157 12.50 -4.57 -15.04
N ALA A 158 12.83 -5.51 -14.14
CA ALA A 158 12.29 -5.60 -12.79
C ALA A 158 13.39 -5.23 -11.79
N VAL A 159 13.13 -4.27 -10.90
CA VAL A 159 14.11 -3.78 -9.92
C VAL A 159 13.69 -4.22 -8.52
N GLY A 160 14.59 -4.93 -7.85
CA GLY A 160 14.38 -5.41 -6.50
C GLY A 160 14.98 -6.79 -6.25
N GLY A 161 14.88 -7.29 -5.03
CA GLY A 161 15.44 -8.59 -4.65
C GLY A 161 14.68 -9.32 -3.56
N GLY A 162 13.47 -8.86 -3.22
CA GLY A 162 12.53 -9.55 -2.35
C GLY A 162 11.53 -10.41 -3.15
N SER A 163 10.71 -11.21 -2.48
CA SER A 163 9.73 -12.12 -3.12
C SER A 163 8.81 -11.39 -4.11
N SER A 164 8.36 -10.17 -3.80
CA SER A 164 7.52 -9.38 -4.71
C SER A 164 8.23 -9.03 -6.03
N ALA A 165 9.53 -8.71 -5.98
CA ALA A 165 10.32 -8.42 -7.19
C ALA A 165 10.51 -9.69 -8.03
N LEU A 166 10.78 -10.82 -7.39
CA LEU A 166 10.97 -12.11 -8.07
C LEU A 166 9.66 -12.62 -8.69
N GLN A 167 8.52 -12.46 -8.00
CA GLN A 167 7.19 -12.77 -8.56
C GLN A 167 6.88 -11.89 -9.76
N SER A 168 7.18 -10.58 -9.67
CA SER A 168 7.04 -9.66 -10.81
C SER A 168 7.91 -10.09 -11.99
N ALA A 169 9.18 -10.44 -11.73
CA ALA A 169 10.11 -10.90 -12.77
C ALA A 169 9.62 -12.19 -13.45
N LYS A 170 9.05 -13.14 -12.69
CA LYS A 170 8.47 -14.37 -13.22
C LYS A 170 7.31 -14.08 -14.17
N LEU A 171 6.34 -13.29 -13.72
CA LEU A 171 5.20 -12.90 -14.53
C LEU A 171 5.63 -12.19 -15.83
N LEU A 172 6.59 -11.26 -15.71
CA LEU A 172 7.13 -10.54 -16.87
C LEU A 172 7.88 -11.48 -17.81
N ALA A 173 8.58 -12.50 -17.31
CA ALA A 173 9.29 -13.48 -18.16
C ALA A 173 8.32 -14.31 -18.99
N GLU A 174 7.12 -14.60 -18.49
CA GLU A 174 6.07 -15.30 -19.23
C GLU A 174 5.44 -14.44 -20.35
N LEU A 175 5.49 -13.11 -20.23
CA LEU A 175 4.84 -12.17 -21.14
C LEU A 175 5.79 -11.49 -22.12
N CYS A 176 6.98 -11.15 -21.66
CA CYS A 176 7.89 -10.23 -22.33
C CYS A 176 8.96 -10.99 -23.16
N LYS A 177 9.53 -10.29 -24.13
CA LYS A 177 10.64 -10.81 -24.96
C LYS A 177 11.91 -10.98 -24.14
N LYS A 178 12.23 -10.01 -23.30
CA LYS A 178 13.42 -10.01 -22.43
C LYS A 178 13.12 -9.28 -21.11
N VAL A 179 13.65 -9.82 -20.01
CA VAL A 179 13.52 -9.25 -18.68
C VAL A 179 14.91 -9.10 -18.05
N TYR A 180 15.27 -7.89 -17.68
CA TYR A 180 16.43 -7.64 -16.82
C TYR A 180 15.96 -7.63 -15.36
N VAL A 181 16.61 -8.43 -14.49
CA VAL A 181 16.36 -8.38 -13.05
C VAL A 181 17.52 -7.65 -12.39
N ILE A 182 17.28 -6.40 -11.98
CA ILE A 182 18.31 -5.51 -11.42
C ILE A 182 18.25 -5.56 -9.91
N HIS A 183 19.34 -5.94 -9.27
CA HIS A 183 19.43 -6.02 -7.81
C HIS A 183 20.76 -5.47 -7.29
N ARG A 184 20.68 -4.61 -6.25
CA ARG A 184 21.85 -3.91 -5.67
C ARG A 184 22.84 -4.80 -4.89
N ARG A 185 22.48 -6.05 -4.60
CA ARG A 185 23.29 -7.01 -3.86
C ARG A 185 23.66 -8.18 -4.76
N ASN A 186 24.59 -9.03 -4.26
CA ASN A 186 24.99 -10.28 -4.93
C ASN A 186 23.96 -11.40 -4.80
N GLU A 187 23.03 -11.31 -3.82
CA GLU A 187 22.03 -12.34 -3.53
C GLU A 187 20.63 -11.74 -3.32
N PHE A 188 19.63 -12.47 -3.77
CA PHE A 188 18.23 -12.14 -3.52
C PHE A 188 17.83 -12.50 -2.09
N ARG A 189 16.91 -11.74 -1.52
CA ARG A 189 16.30 -12.00 -0.20
C ARG A 189 14.91 -12.62 -0.30
N GLY A 190 14.42 -12.81 -1.51
CA GLY A 190 13.14 -13.48 -1.77
C GLY A 190 13.22 -14.99 -1.55
N GLU A 191 12.09 -15.66 -1.73
CA GLU A 191 11.99 -17.10 -1.57
C GLU A 191 12.97 -17.84 -2.50
N GLN A 192 13.76 -18.78 -1.95
CA GLN A 192 14.77 -19.54 -2.70
C GLN A 192 14.15 -20.28 -3.88
N ARG A 193 12.95 -20.84 -3.70
CA ARG A 193 12.19 -21.50 -4.77
C ARG A 193 11.97 -20.58 -5.98
N LEU A 194 11.57 -19.32 -5.75
CA LEU A 194 11.40 -18.33 -6.83
C LEU A 194 12.73 -18.01 -7.53
N CYS A 195 13.83 -17.92 -6.76
CA CYS A 195 15.15 -17.70 -7.34
C CYS A 195 15.56 -18.83 -8.29
N GLU A 196 15.27 -20.09 -7.92
CA GLU A 196 15.57 -21.26 -8.74
C GLU A 196 14.67 -21.33 -9.98
N GLU A 197 13.37 -21.07 -9.82
CA GLU A 197 12.44 -21.02 -10.94
C GLU A 197 12.86 -19.96 -11.97
N LEU A 198 13.28 -18.77 -11.55
CA LEU A 198 13.70 -17.70 -12.45
C LEU A 198 14.93 -18.05 -13.29
N LYS A 199 15.84 -18.89 -12.78
CA LYS A 199 17.02 -19.35 -13.53
C LYS A 199 16.67 -20.24 -14.72
N SER A 200 15.46 -20.84 -14.74
CA SER A 200 15.01 -21.67 -15.86
C SER A 200 14.50 -20.88 -17.06
N PHE A 201 14.23 -19.59 -16.90
CA PHE A 201 13.78 -18.73 -17.99
C PHE A 201 14.96 -18.25 -18.86
N HIS A 202 14.94 -18.59 -20.12
CA HIS A 202 16.00 -18.22 -21.09
C HIS A 202 16.02 -16.74 -21.46
N ASN A 203 14.93 -16.00 -21.19
CA ASN A 203 14.76 -14.59 -21.49
C ASN A 203 15.02 -13.67 -20.27
N ILE A 204 15.49 -14.22 -19.14
CA ILE A 204 15.89 -13.43 -17.97
C ILE A 204 17.41 -13.21 -17.99
N GLU A 205 17.81 -11.98 -17.69
CA GLU A 205 19.20 -11.61 -17.42
C GLU A 205 19.29 -10.96 -16.04
N PHE A 206 20.15 -11.51 -15.17
CA PHE A 206 20.34 -10.99 -13.81
C PHE A 206 21.50 -10.01 -13.78
N LEU A 207 21.20 -8.77 -13.36
CA LEU A 207 22.18 -7.72 -13.10
C LEU A 207 22.29 -7.53 -11.58
N LEU A 208 23.12 -8.37 -10.97
CA LEU A 208 23.41 -8.32 -9.55
C LEU A 208 24.45 -7.23 -9.24
N ASN A 209 24.51 -6.82 -7.97
CA ASN A 209 25.37 -5.71 -7.52
C ASN A 209 25.14 -4.42 -8.33
N SER A 210 23.94 -4.22 -8.85
CA SER A 210 23.63 -3.19 -9.81
C SER A 210 22.47 -2.32 -9.39
N GLU A 211 22.57 -1.02 -9.64
CA GLU A 211 21.54 -0.03 -9.34
C GLU A 211 21.26 0.86 -10.55
N ILE A 212 20.00 1.29 -10.67
CA ILE A 212 19.65 2.33 -11.65
C ILE A 212 20.14 3.68 -11.11
N LYS A 213 20.87 4.42 -11.93
CA LYS A 213 21.38 5.75 -11.61
C LYS A 213 20.66 6.86 -12.36
N LYS A 214 20.08 6.56 -13.54
CA LYS A 214 19.34 7.53 -14.33
C LYS A 214 18.22 6.85 -15.10
N ILE A 215 17.11 7.57 -15.25
CA ILE A 215 15.97 7.21 -16.08
C ILE A 215 15.92 8.20 -17.24
N ASN A 216 15.90 7.70 -18.46
CA ASN A 216 15.85 8.52 -19.67
C ASN A 216 14.52 8.32 -20.39
N GLY A 217 13.99 9.42 -20.89
CA GLY A 217 12.74 9.50 -21.64
C GLY A 217 12.05 10.83 -21.40
N LYS A 218 11.34 11.35 -22.40
CA LYS A 218 10.58 12.60 -22.29
C LYS A 218 9.09 12.36 -22.13
N THR A 219 8.50 11.59 -23.04
CA THR A 219 7.06 11.28 -23.05
C THR A 219 6.77 9.86 -22.58
N ARG A 220 7.75 8.98 -22.66
CA ARG A 220 7.73 7.59 -22.20
C ARG A 220 9.14 7.17 -21.80
N LEU A 221 9.24 6.05 -21.08
CA LEU A 221 10.53 5.42 -20.79
C LEU A 221 11.22 5.02 -22.12
N GLU A 222 12.51 5.30 -22.23
CA GLU A 222 13.35 4.94 -23.38
C GLU A 222 14.52 4.06 -22.94
N SER A 223 15.20 4.43 -21.86
CA SER A 223 16.34 3.68 -21.34
C SER A 223 16.60 3.99 -19.87
N VAL A 224 17.44 3.17 -19.25
CA VAL A 224 17.99 3.43 -17.92
C VAL A 224 19.50 3.30 -17.93
N LEU A 225 20.18 4.09 -17.12
CA LEU A 225 21.60 3.91 -16.83
C LEU A 225 21.72 3.03 -15.59
N VAL A 226 22.32 1.87 -15.74
CA VAL A 226 22.60 0.92 -14.66
C VAL A 226 24.09 0.97 -14.35
N LYS A 227 24.43 1.04 -13.05
CA LYS A 227 25.80 0.99 -12.55
C LYS A 227 26.02 -0.25 -11.71
N ASN A 228 27.07 -1.00 -12.02
CA ASN A 228 27.53 -2.09 -11.16
C ASN A 228 28.34 -1.49 -10.00
N ASN A 229 27.91 -1.81 -8.77
CA ASN A 229 28.48 -1.22 -7.55
C ASN A 229 29.86 -1.80 -7.17
N LEU A 230 30.27 -2.93 -7.79
CA LEU A 230 31.57 -3.56 -7.55
C LEU A 230 32.62 -3.12 -8.59
N SER A 231 32.28 -3.25 -9.89
CA SER A 231 33.19 -2.86 -10.97
C SER A 231 33.19 -1.38 -11.28
N GLY A 232 32.12 -0.67 -10.89
CA GLY A 232 31.89 0.73 -11.29
C GLY A 232 31.44 0.90 -12.73
N GLU A 233 31.28 -0.18 -13.49
CA GLU A 233 30.86 -0.16 -14.88
C GLU A 233 29.45 0.39 -15.03
N GLU A 234 29.25 1.25 -16.03
CA GLU A 234 27.96 1.84 -16.35
C GLU A 234 27.48 1.34 -17.70
N THR A 235 26.24 0.86 -17.73
CA THR A 235 25.60 0.30 -18.93
C THR A 235 24.24 0.96 -19.17
N VAL A 236 23.99 1.37 -20.40
CA VAL A 236 22.67 1.89 -20.82
C VAL A 236 21.83 0.74 -21.34
N LEU A 237 20.69 0.48 -20.70
CA LEU A 237 19.72 -0.51 -21.15
C LEU A 237 18.54 0.20 -21.84
N GLN A 238 18.30 -0.17 -23.10
CA GLN A 238 17.09 0.25 -23.82
C GLN A 238 15.90 -0.57 -23.30
N LEU A 239 14.86 0.08 -22.80
CA LEU A 239 13.73 -0.55 -22.15
C LEU A 239 12.41 0.04 -22.63
N ASP A 240 11.44 -0.83 -22.84
CA ASP A 240 10.03 -0.43 -23.02
C ASP A 240 9.32 -0.24 -21.68
N GLY A 241 9.75 -0.97 -20.63
CA GLY A 241 9.13 -0.94 -19.30
C GLY A 241 10.11 -1.14 -18.15
N LEU A 242 9.83 -0.47 -17.04
CA LEU A 242 10.57 -0.56 -15.78
C LEU A 242 9.59 -0.82 -14.64
N PHE A 243 9.72 -1.98 -13.99
CA PHE A 243 8.90 -2.39 -12.87
C PHE A 243 9.69 -2.28 -11.57
N VAL A 244 9.28 -1.37 -10.68
CA VAL A 244 10.01 -1.06 -9.45
C VAL A 244 9.38 -1.78 -8.26
N ALA A 245 10.12 -2.70 -7.64
CA ALA A 245 9.68 -3.51 -6.51
C ALA A 245 10.75 -3.57 -5.41
N ILE A 246 11.21 -2.39 -4.93
CA ILE A 246 12.30 -2.23 -3.95
C ILE A 246 11.84 -2.11 -2.50
N GLY A 247 10.57 -2.40 -2.26
CA GLY A 247 9.93 -2.35 -0.95
C GLY A 247 8.76 -1.39 -0.90
N LYS A 248 8.28 -1.16 0.32
CA LYS A 248 7.15 -0.27 0.61
C LYS A 248 7.56 0.74 1.66
N GLU A 249 6.85 1.86 1.73
CA GLU A 249 7.02 2.90 2.73
C GLU A 249 5.67 3.41 3.22
N PRO A 250 5.56 3.79 4.50
CA PRO A 250 4.34 4.39 5.03
C PRO A 250 4.16 5.82 4.53
N GLN A 251 2.92 6.32 4.61
CA GLN A 251 2.57 7.72 4.34
C GLN A 251 1.92 8.32 5.60
N ASN A 252 2.68 8.39 6.67
CA ASN A 252 2.17 8.75 7.99
C ASN A 252 2.48 10.18 8.42
N GLU A 253 3.13 10.97 7.57
CA GLU A 253 3.57 12.34 7.89
C GLU A 253 2.41 13.22 8.35
N ILE A 254 1.22 13.02 7.78
CA ILE A 254 0.00 13.77 8.16
C ILE A 254 -0.50 13.44 9.57
N PHE A 255 -0.02 12.37 10.18
CA PHE A 255 -0.39 11.93 11.53
C PHE A 255 0.68 12.23 12.57
N ALA A 256 1.84 12.81 12.19
CA ALA A 256 2.97 13.05 13.06
C ALA A 256 2.66 14.00 14.24
N GLU A 257 1.67 14.89 14.10
CA GLU A 257 1.23 15.77 15.18
C GLU A 257 0.44 15.05 16.29
N VAL A 258 -0.12 13.88 15.97
CA VAL A 258 -1.00 13.14 16.90
C VAL A 258 -0.52 11.71 17.18
N THR A 259 0.59 11.27 16.58
CA THR A 259 1.19 9.96 16.82
C THR A 259 2.71 10.06 16.77
N GLU A 260 3.41 9.17 17.49
CA GLU A 260 4.84 9.03 17.32
C GLU A 260 5.18 8.15 16.12
N LEU A 261 6.13 8.60 15.29
CA LEU A 261 6.68 7.82 14.20
C LEU A 261 8.06 7.24 14.58
N ASP A 262 8.40 6.09 14.00
CA ASP A 262 9.76 5.56 14.07
C ASP A 262 10.67 6.25 13.03
N GLU A 263 11.95 5.89 13.01
CA GLU A 263 12.97 6.40 12.06
C GLU A 263 12.66 6.12 10.59
N ASN A 264 11.77 5.15 10.32
CA ASN A 264 11.33 4.75 8.97
C ASN A 264 9.95 5.33 8.60
N GLY A 265 9.37 6.17 9.47
CA GLY A 265 8.07 6.80 9.26
C GLY A 265 6.86 5.92 9.62
N TYR A 266 7.04 4.77 10.26
CA TYR A 266 5.95 3.93 10.75
C TYR A 266 5.38 4.45 12.07
N ILE A 267 4.06 4.43 12.24
CA ILE A 267 3.43 4.79 13.51
C ILE A 267 3.84 3.78 14.58
N LYS A 268 4.40 4.27 15.69
CA LYS A 268 4.69 3.43 16.86
C LYS A 268 3.37 3.02 17.51
N ALA A 269 3.11 1.73 17.54
CA ALA A 269 1.94 1.14 18.21
C ALA A 269 2.32 -0.23 18.77
N ASP A 270 1.70 -0.56 19.91
CA ASP A 270 1.87 -1.83 20.60
C ASP A 270 1.03 -2.96 19.97
N GLU A 271 1.04 -4.14 20.56
CA GLU A 271 0.24 -5.29 20.11
C GLU A 271 -1.27 -5.05 20.28
N SER A 272 -1.70 -4.07 21.08
CA SER A 272 -3.08 -3.61 21.19
C SER A 272 -3.43 -2.56 20.12
N CYS A 273 -2.53 -2.29 19.18
CA CYS A 273 -2.66 -1.24 18.17
C CYS A 273 -2.75 0.18 18.75
N LYS A 274 -2.45 0.40 20.04
CA LYS A 274 -2.47 1.71 20.68
C LYS A 274 -1.29 2.55 20.22
N THR A 275 -1.56 3.82 19.92
CA THR A 275 -0.51 4.83 19.65
C THR A 275 -0.17 5.60 20.94
N SER A 276 0.71 6.59 20.80
CA SER A 276 1.05 7.51 21.92
C SER A 276 -0.12 8.39 22.37
N THR A 277 -1.19 8.48 21.60
CA THR A 277 -2.37 9.31 21.89
C THR A 277 -3.59 8.47 22.20
N ASP A 278 -4.22 8.74 23.34
CA ASP A 278 -5.41 8.00 23.77
C ASP A 278 -6.58 8.13 22.79
N GLY A 279 -7.22 6.98 22.50
CA GLY A 279 -8.30 6.88 21.54
C GLY A 279 -7.87 6.98 20.07
N ILE A 280 -6.56 6.99 19.76
CA ILE A 280 -6.01 6.85 18.42
C ILE A 280 -5.24 5.53 18.32
N TYR A 281 -5.59 4.72 17.33
CA TYR A 281 -5.01 3.41 17.05
C TYR A 281 -4.40 3.36 15.66
N ALA A 282 -3.39 2.51 15.46
CA ALA A 282 -2.81 2.26 14.15
C ALA A 282 -2.87 0.77 13.83
N ALA A 283 -3.34 0.42 12.64
CA ALA A 283 -3.56 -0.95 12.19
C ALA A 283 -2.90 -1.22 10.84
N ALA A 284 -2.50 -2.46 10.59
CA ALA A 284 -1.87 -2.92 9.37
C ALA A 284 -0.45 -2.37 9.13
N ASP A 285 -0.11 -2.20 7.85
CA ASP A 285 1.26 -1.98 7.39
C ASP A 285 1.80 -0.58 7.71
N CYS A 286 0.95 0.37 8.11
CA CYS A 286 1.36 1.72 8.47
C CYS A 286 2.01 1.82 9.86
N ARG A 287 1.90 0.78 10.71
CA ARG A 287 2.49 0.76 12.05
C ARG A 287 3.78 -0.07 12.15
N THR A 288 4.50 0.12 13.26
CA THR A 288 5.63 -0.75 13.62
C THR A 288 5.14 -2.18 13.85
N LYS A 289 5.67 -3.13 13.11
CA LYS A 289 5.39 -4.58 13.26
C LYS A 289 6.41 -5.43 12.51
N ALA A 290 6.58 -6.68 12.96
CA ALA A 290 7.55 -7.60 12.38
C ALA A 290 7.09 -8.16 11.02
N PHE A 291 5.80 -8.51 10.90
CA PHE A 291 5.25 -9.16 9.71
C PHE A 291 4.11 -8.35 9.12
N ARG A 292 4.15 -8.16 7.80
CA ARG A 292 3.14 -7.44 7.01
C ARG A 292 2.50 -8.44 6.05
N GLN A 293 1.36 -9.00 6.49
CA GLN A 293 0.59 -10.00 5.77
C GLN A 293 -0.89 -9.65 5.83
N LEU A 294 -1.68 -10.19 4.89
CA LEU A 294 -3.12 -9.96 4.84
C LEU A 294 -3.81 -10.39 6.14
N THR A 295 -3.41 -11.54 6.69
CA THR A 295 -3.90 -12.06 7.96
C THR A 295 -3.57 -11.15 9.14
N THR A 296 -2.33 -10.62 9.20
CA THR A 296 -1.93 -9.70 10.27
C THR A 296 -2.59 -8.33 10.13
N ALA A 297 -2.94 -7.91 8.91
CA ALA A 297 -3.72 -6.70 8.68
C ALA A 297 -5.16 -6.84 9.20
N ALA A 298 -5.82 -7.98 8.92
CA ALA A 298 -7.14 -8.28 9.46
C ALA A 298 -7.13 -8.38 11.00
N ALA A 299 -6.11 -9.04 11.57
CA ALA A 299 -5.93 -9.13 13.02
C ALA A 299 -5.80 -7.75 13.68
N ASP A 300 -4.93 -6.89 13.14
CA ASP A 300 -4.78 -5.51 13.64
C ASP A 300 -6.10 -4.74 13.59
N GLY A 301 -6.85 -4.85 12.49
CA GLY A 301 -8.16 -4.21 12.37
C GLY A 301 -9.13 -4.66 13.46
N THR A 302 -9.14 -5.97 13.77
CA THR A 302 -9.93 -6.54 14.86
C THR A 302 -9.49 -5.99 16.21
N VAL A 303 -8.19 -6.04 16.50
CA VAL A 303 -7.62 -5.58 17.77
C VAL A 303 -7.90 -4.09 17.98
N ALA A 304 -7.63 -3.24 16.99
CA ALA A 304 -7.88 -1.80 17.07
C ALA A 304 -9.38 -1.49 17.30
N ALA A 305 -10.29 -2.22 16.67
CA ALA A 305 -11.73 -2.03 16.87
C ALA A 305 -12.18 -2.41 18.28
N LEU A 306 -11.67 -3.52 18.83
CA LEU A 306 -12.05 -4.06 20.13
C LEU A 306 -11.35 -3.38 21.33
N SER A 307 -10.20 -2.75 21.10
CA SER A 307 -9.50 -1.97 22.13
C SER A 307 -10.39 -0.83 22.65
N PRO A 308 -10.29 -0.46 23.94
CA PRO A 308 -11.17 0.49 24.61
C PRO A 308 -11.19 1.88 24.01
#